data_ae1972bce302201e770381479dc17e87
#
_entry.id   ae1972bce302201e770381479dc17e87
#
_cell.length_a   1.000
_cell.length_b   1.000
_cell.length_c   1.000
_cell.angle_alpha   90.00
_cell.angle_beta   90.00
_cell.angle_gamma   90.00
#
_symmetry.space_group_name_H-M   'P 1'
#
loop_
_entity.id
_entity.type
_entity.pdbx_description
1 polymer ?
#
loop_
_entity_poly.entity_id
_entity_poly.type
_entity_poly.pdbx_seq_one_letter_code
_entity_poly.pdbx_strand_id
1 'polypeptide(L)'
;MKRLLSGLCFVLSASLLGGVLAQSTPGFIHVDEIRAGMKGYGLSVFRGTAPERFDVEVIDVLHNFRPNQDLILIRTPHPLLDRARGVAGMSGSPIYLDGRLAGAYAYGWSYGIDPVVGVTPIANMLAELKRPVRMDMFPGARPLKSQPRADAALQRLSNERLAGLPP
;
A
#
# COMPACT_ATOMS: atom_id res chain seq x y z
N MET A 1 -64.30 -36.81 32.01
CA MET A 1 -63.18 -37.31 31.29
C MET A 1 -62.55 -36.13 30.51
N LYS A 2 -61.46 -35.56 31.01
CA LYS A 2 -60.84 -34.33 30.57
C LYS A 2 -59.66 -34.68 29.66
N ARG A 3 -59.69 -34.24 28.41
CA ARG A 3 -58.52 -34.37 27.48
C ARG A 3 -57.72 -33.09 27.52
N LEU A 4 -56.47 -33.21 27.99
CA LEU A 4 -55.46 -32.18 27.92
C LEU A 4 -54.89 -32.15 26.47
N LEU A 5 -55.03 -31.01 25.78
CA LEU A 5 -54.27 -30.69 24.60
C LEU A 5 -52.93 -30.09 25.00
N SER A 6 -51.85 -30.83 24.77
CA SER A 6 -50.48 -30.34 24.92
C SER A 6 -50.12 -29.59 23.63
N GLY A 7 -50.02 -28.25 23.73
CA GLY A 7 -49.53 -27.39 22.64
C GLY A 7 -47.99 -27.40 22.60
N LEU A 8 -47.44 -27.96 21.57
CA LEU A 8 -45.98 -27.94 21.27
C LEU A 8 -45.62 -26.63 20.60
N CYS A 9 -45.10 -25.67 21.35
CA CYS A 9 -44.51 -24.43 20.81
C CYS A 9 -43.16 -24.76 20.17
N PHE A 10 -43.09 -24.76 18.82
CA PHE A 10 -41.86 -24.87 18.07
C PHE A 10 -41.24 -23.46 17.95
N VAL A 11 -40.24 -23.17 18.81
CA VAL A 11 -39.45 -21.93 18.71
C VAL A 11 -38.44 -22.07 17.57
N LEU A 12 -38.74 -21.42 16.46
CA LEU A 12 -37.85 -21.32 15.32
C LEU A 12 -36.75 -20.30 15.60
N SER A 13 -35.60 -20.76 16.09
CA SER A 13 -34.42 -19.91 16.28
C SER A 13 -33.79 -19.59 14.95
N ALA A 14 -34.09 -18.43 14.37
CA ALA A 14 -33.43 -17.87 13.23
C ALA A 14 -32.04 -17.38 13.66
N SER A 15 -31.02 -18.20 13.42
CA SER A 15 -29.61 -17.79 13.56
C SER A 15 -29.26 -16.82 12.44
N LEU A 16 -29.30 -15.52 12.73
CA LEU A 16 -28.71 -14.48 11.91
C LEU A 16 -27.19 -14.68 11.92
N LEU A 17 -26.65 -15.35 10.91
CA LEU A 17 -25.23 -15.25 10.57
C LEU A 17 -24.99 -13.80 10.10
N GLY A 18 -24.73 -12.93 11.03
CA GLY A 18 -24.15 -11.62 10.76
C GLY A 18 -22.73 -11.82 10.20
N GLY A 19 -22.60 -11.77 8.87
CA GLY A 19 -21.31 -11.66 8.25
C GLY A 19 -20.63 -10.40 8.78
N VAL A 20 -19.62 -10.57 9.61
CA VAL A 20 -18.71 -9.48 9.98
C VAL A 20 -17.96 -9.11 8.69
N LEU A 21 -18.45 -8.07 8.02
CA LEU A 21 -17.67 -7.39 7.02
C LEU A 21 -16.45 -6.83 7.76
N ALA A 22 -15.31 -7.48 7.60
CA ALA A 22 -14.05 -6.98 8.10
C ALA A 22 -13.84 -5.62 7.43
N GLN A 23 -14.15 -4.55 8.14
CA GLN A 23 -13.80 -3.20 7.72
C GLN A 23 -12.29 -3.15 7.72
N SER A 24 -11.70 -3.09 6.52
CA SER A 24 -10.27 -2.85 6.34
C SER A 24 -9.95 -1.53 7.04
N THR A 25 -9.21 -1.60 8.13
CA THR A 25 -8.73 -0.40 8.83
C THR A 25 -7.88 0.38 7.84
N PRO A 26 -8.25 1.63 7.47
CA PRO A 26 -7.41 2.43 6.62
C PRO A 26 -6.10 2.71 7.37
N GLY A 27 -4.99 2.25 6.83
CA GLY A 27 -3.70 2.37 7.49
C GLY A 27 -2.60 1.67 6.71
N PHE A 28 -1.42 1.62 7.30
CA PHE A 28 -0.30 0.83 6.77
C PHE A 28 -0.19 -0.47 7.55
N ILE A 29 0.40 -1.47 6.89
CA ILE A 29 0.81 -2.71 7.54
C ILE A 29 2.26 -2.56 8.02
N HIS A 30 2.53 -2.96 9.27
CA HIS A 30 3.89 -2.99 9.79
C HIS A 30 4.67 -4.19 9.27
N VAL A 31 5.99 -4.03 9.11
CA VAL A 31 6.87 -5.10 8.63
C VAL A 31 6.74 -6.35 9.47
N ASP A 32 6.62 -6.21 10.79
CA ASP A 32 6.48 -7.33 11.74
C ASP A 32 5.19 -8.14 11.57
N GLU A 33 4.19 -7.59 10.87
CA GLU A 33 2.94 -8.28 10.55
C GLU A 33 3.03 -9.06 9.24
N ILE A 34 4.02 -8.74 8.39
CA ILE A 34 4.16 -9.34 7.06
C ILE A 34 4.75 -10.75 7.18
N ARG A 35 4.16 -11.69 6.46
CA ARG A 35 4.58 -13.11 6.45
C ARG A 35 4.69 -13.61 5.03
N ALA A 36 5.58 -14.56 4.81
CA ALA A 36 5.69 -15.27 3.54
C ALA A 36 4.36 -15.90 3.15
N GLY A 37 4.04 -15.85 1.85
CA GLY A 37 2.78 -16.33 1.29
C GLY A 37 1.60 -15.37 1.42
N MET A 38 1.73 -14.23 2.10
CA MET A 38 0.68 -13.20 2.10
C MET A 38 0.46 -12.70 0.68
N LYS A 39 -0.82 -12.56 0.31
CA LYS A 39 -1.24 -12.07 -1.00
C LYS A 39 -1.75 -10.64 -0.91
N GLY A 40 -1.56 -9.93 -2.00
CA GLY A 40 -2.00 -8.55 -2.09
C GLY A 40 -2.00 -8.06 -3.53
N TYR A 41 -1.87 -6.77 -3.69
CA TYR A 41 -1.83 -6.15 -5.01
C TYR A 41 -0.97 -4.89 -5.03
N GLY A 42 -0.51 -4.55 -6.21
CA GLY A 42 0.08 -3.26 -6.51
C GLY A 42 -0.74 -2.51 -7.54
N LEU A 43 -0.51 -1.21 -7.64
CA LEU A 43 -1.08 -0.35 -8.66
C LEU A 43 0.06 0.28 -9.46
N SER A 44 0.02 0.16 -10.79
CA SER A 44 1.00 0.81 -11.67
C SER A 44 0.36 1.16 -13.00
N VAL A 45 0.99 2.03 -13.75
CA VAL A 45 0.55 2.37 -15.10
C VAL A 45 1.38 1.55 -16.11
N PHE A 46 0.76 0.56 -16.74
CA PHE A 46 1.41 -0.24 -17.78
C PHE A 46 1.20 0.35 -19.17
N ARG A 47 0.06 1.00 -19.39
CA ARG A 47 -0.29 1.65 -20.66
C ARG A 47 -1.13 2.91 -20.42
N GLY A 48 -0.88 3.94 -21.20
CA GLY A 48 -1.64 5.19 -21.08
C GLY A 48 -1.39 5.90 -19.76
N THR A 49 -2.46 6.31 -19.07
CA THR A 49 -2.39 7.11 -17.83
C THR A 49 -3.19 6.51 -16.67
N ALA A 50 -3.96 5.46 -16.93
CA ALA A 50 -4.78 4.81 -15.92
C ALA A 50 -3.97 3.80 -15.10
N PRO A 51 -4.04 3.85 -13.75
CA PRO A 51 -3.44 2.80 -12.93
C PRO A 51 -4.15 1.47 -13.13
N GLU A 52 -3.37 0.42 -13.32
CA GLU A 52 -3.84 -0.96 -13.43
C GLU A 52 -3.37 -1.74 -12.20
N ARG A 53 -4.21 -2.68 -11.76
CA ARG A 53 -3.89 -3.57 -10.65
C ARG A 53 -3.10 -4.77 -11.15
N PHE A 54 -2.07 -5.15 -10.36
CA PHE A 54 -1.34 -6.40 -10.53
C PHE A 54 -1.25 -7.14 -9.20
N ASP A 55 -1.24 -8.46 -9.25
CA ASP A 55 -1.18 -9.28 -8.05
C ASP A 55 0.24 -9.36 -7.51
N VAL A 56 0.35 -9.52 -6.19
CA VAL A 56 1.61 -9.73 -5.49
C VAL A 56 1.49 -10.84 -4.46
N GLU A 57 2.59 -11.54 -4.24
CA GLU A 57 2.75 -12.54 -3.19
C GLU A 57 4.06 -12.30 -2.45
N VAL A 58 4.00 -12.24 -1.13
CA VAL A 58 5.18 -12.04 -0.30
C VAL A 58 6.02 -13.32 -0.30
N ILE A 59 7.29 -13.18 -0.64
CA ILE A 59 8.29 -14.25 -0.55
C ILE A 59 8.85 -14.27 0.86
N ASP A 60 9.37 -13.13 1.33
CA ASP A 60 9.98 -12.99 2.65
C ASP A 60 10.21 -11.51 2.99
N VAL A 61 10.67 -11.24 4.20
CA VAL A 61 11.15 -9.94 4.65
C VAL A 61 12.62 -10.01 5.01
N LEU A 62 13.44 -9.22 4.33
CA LEU A 62 14.86 -9.08 4.64
C LEU A 62 15.03 -7.96 5.66
N HIS A 63 15.22 -8.34 6.92
CA HIS A 63 15.52 -7.37 7.98
C HIS A 63 16.95 -6.84 7.86
N ASN A 64 17.11 -5.54 8.10
CA ASN A 64 18.40 -4.86 7.98
C ASN A 64 19.10 -5.07 6.62
N PHE A 65 18.33 -5.13 5.54
CA PHE A 65 18.88 -5.18 4.18
C PHE A 65 19.89 -4.05 3.92
N ARG A 66 19.64 -2.88 4.49
CA ARG A 66 20.58 -1.79 4.69
C ARG A 66 20.49 -1.32 6.14
N PRO A 67 21.47 -0.59 6.68
CA PRO A 67 21.40 -0.08 8.05
C PRO A 67 20.06 0.62 8.33
N ASN A 68 19.30 0.09 9.29
CA ASN A 68 17.96 0.56 9.68
C ASN A 68 16.92 0.55 8.55
N GLN A 69 17.07 -0.31 7.57
CA GLN A 69 16.12 -0.46 6.46
C GLN A 69 15.82 -1.92 6.21
N ASP A 70 14.56 -2.27 6.25
CA ASP A 70 14.06 -3.57 5.83
C ASP A 70 13.66 -3.55 4.35
N LEU A 71 13.53 -4.73 3.77
CA LEU A 71 13.07 -4.91 2.40
C LEU A 71 12.07 -6.07 2.36
N ILE A 72 10.89 -5.82 1.81
CA ILE A 72 9.91 -6.87 1.57
C ILE A 72 10.16 -7.44 0.17
N LEU A 73 10.42 -8.75 0.09
CA LEU A 73 10.53 -9.44 -1.18
C LEU A 73 9.17 -9.95 -1.60
N ILE A 74 8.76 -9.60 -2.81
CA ILE A 74 7.50 -10.05 -3.40
C ILE A 74 7.73 -10.68 -4.77
N ARG A 75 6.85 -11.62 -5.13
CA ARG A 75 6.66 -12.09 -6.50
C ARG A 75 5.49 -11.33 -7.11
N THR A 76 5.61 -10.97 -8.37
CA THR A 76 4.61 -10.21 -9.12
C THR A 76 4.16 -10.98 -10.35
N PRO A 77 3.28 -11.99 -10.19
CA PRO A 77 2.78 -12.78 -11.33
C PRO A 77 1.92 -11.88 -12.23
N HIS A 78 2.47 -11.49 -13.36
CA HIS A 78 1.79 -10.67 -14.35
C HIS A 78 2.39 -10.92 -15.75
N PRO A 79 1.58 -11.10 -16.80
CA PRO A 79 2.09 -11.46 -18.14
C PRO A 79 3.15 -10.54 -18.72
N LEU A 80 3.09 -9.24 -18.40
CA LEU A 80 4.14 -8.28 -18.81
C LEU A 80 5.38 -8.39 -17.92
N LEU A 81 5.22 -8.60 -16.61
CA LEU A 81 6.32 -8.67 -15.66
C LEU A 81 7.07 -10.00 -15.76
N ASP A 82 6.37 -11.09 -16.05
CA ASP A 82 6.98 -12.40 -16.29
C ASP A 82 7.97 -12.37 -17.46
N ARG A 83 7.69 -11.56 -18.48
CA ARG A 83 8.58 -11.37 -19.62
C ARG A 83 9.68 -10.33 -19.37
N ALA A 84 9.33 -9.21 -18.73
CA ALA A 84 10.23 -8.08 -18.53
C ALA A 84 11.05 -8.18 -17.24
N ARG A 85 10.72 -9.10 -16.33
CA ARG A 85 11.39 -9.33 -15.03
C ARG A 85 11.52 -8.09 -14.14
N GLY A 86 10.61 -7.16 -14.32
CA GLY A 86 10.63 -5.84 -13.72
C GLY A 86 10.74 -4.76 -14.81
N VAL A 87 9.89 -3.76 -14.72
CA VAL A 87 9.85 -2.66 -15.69
C VAL A 87 10.44 -1.42 -15.04
N ALA A 88 11.46 -0.85 -15.68
CA ALA A 88 11.96 0.46 -15.32
C ALA A 88 10.80 1.47 -15.36
N GLY A 89 10.67 2.29 -14.32
CA GLY A 89 9.55 3.24 -14.18
C GLY A 89 8.43 2.79 -13.25
N MET A 90 8.38 1.52 -12.83
CA MET A 90 7.44 1.08 -11.80
C MET A 90 7.84 1.48 -10.38
N SER A 91 9.06 1.98 -10.19
CA SER A 91 9.51 2.46 -8.88
C SER A 91 8.55 3.51 -8.32
N GLY A 92 8.15 3.34 -7.05
CA GLY A 92 7.13 4.17 -6.41
C GLY A 92 5.70 3.63 -6.50
N SER A 93 5.45 2.58 -7.30
CA SER A 93 4.12 1.93 -7.34
C SER A 93 3.72 1.40 -5.97
N PRO A 94 2.55 1.77 -5.43
CA PRO A 94 2.12 1.36 -4.10
C PRO A 94 1.76 -0.13 -4.08
N ILE A 95 2.16 -0.79 -3.01
CA ILE A 95 1.87 -2.21 -2.74
C ILE A 95 1.00 -2.32 -1.51
N TYR A 96 -0.08 -3.08 -1.62
CA TYR A 96 -1.07 -3.30 -0.58
C TYR A 96 -1.11 -4.78 -0.19
N LEU A 97 -1.07 -5.04 1.12
CA LEU A 97 -1.26 -6.36 1.73
C LEU A 97 -2.42 -6.26 2.72
N ASP A 98 -3.34 -7.20 2.70
CA ASP A 98 -4.57 -7.17 3.52
C ASP A 98 -5.33 -5.82 3.44
N GLY A 99 -5.34 -5.19 2.26
CA GLY A 99 -5.98 -3.90 2.05
C GLY A 99 -5.27 -2.69 2.65
N ARG A 100 -4.11 -2.89 3.31
CA ARG A 100 -3.29 -1.86 3.94
C ARG A 100 -2.04 -1.59 3.11
N LEU A 101 -1.59 -0.34 3.07
CA LEU A 101 -0.38 0.05 2.35
C LEU A 101 0.87 -0.57 3.02
N ALA A 102 1.58 -1.42 2.29
CA ALA A 102 2.81 -2.06 2.77
C ALA A 102 4.05 -1.24 2.43
N GLY A 103 4.06 -0.60 1.28
CA GLY A 103 5.22 0.16 0.84
C GLY A 103 5.15 0.50 -0.64
N ALA A 104 6.33 0.74 -1.24
CA ALA A 104 6.46 1.05 -2.65
C ALA A 104 7.46 0.13 -3.34
N TYR A 105 7.14 -0.24 -4.57
CA TYR A 105 8.03 -0.95 -5.48
C TYR A 105 9.34 -0.16 -5.67
N ALA A 106 10.49 -0.78 -5.40
CA ALA A 106 11.75 -0.05 -5.40
C ALA A 106 12.92 -0.79 -6.07
N TYR A 107 13.04 -2.09 -5.87
CA TYR A 107 14.19 -2.88 -6.30
C TYR A 107 13.77 -3.94 -7.29
N GLY A 108 14.58 -4.15 -8.33
CA GLY A 108 14.47 -5.24 -9.27
C GLY A 108 15.82 -5.91 -9.47
N TRP A 109 15.81 -7.19 -9.83
CA TRP A 109 17.02 -7.97 -10.13
C TRP A 109 16.96 -8.46 -11.57
N SER A 110 17.94 -8.04 -12.37
CA SER A 110 17.96 -8.31 -13.80
C SER A 110 18.26 -9.78 -14.17
N TYR A 111 18.77 -10.56 -13.23
CA TYR A 111 19.24 -11.92 -13.48
C TYR A 111 18.39 -13.02 -12.83
N GLY A 112 17.26 -12.68 -12.20
CA GLY A 112 16.35 -13.66 -11.62
C GLY A 112 15.55 -14.40 -12.71
N ILE A 113 15.22 -15.67 -12.47
CA ILE A 113 14.31 -16.44 -13.34
C ILE A 113 12.87 -15.99 -13.10
N ASP A 114 12.52 -15.76 -11.84
CA ASP A 114 11.20 -15.29 -11.41
C ASP A 114 11.13 -13.76 -11.35
N PRO A 115 9.95 -13.15 -11.53
CA PRO A 115 9.73 -11.72 -11.35
C PRO A 115 9.71 -11.35 -9.86
N VAL A 116 10.88 -11.44 -9.23
CA VAL A 116 11.08 -11.05 -7.83
C VAL A 116 11.46 -9.60 -7.75
N VAL A 117 10.80 -8.88 -6.86
CA VAL A 117 11.04 -7.45 -6.64
C VAL A 117 11.10 -7.13 -5.16
N GLY A 118 11.82 -6.05 -4.84
CA GLY A 118 11.90 -5.53 -3.48
C GLY A 118 11.02 -4.30 -3.31
N VAL A 119 10.28 -4.31 -2.22
CA VAL A 119 9.40 -3.22 -1.80
C VAL A 119 10.00 -2.54 -0.58
N THR A 120 10.17 -1.23 -0.66
CA THR A 120 10.56 -0.43 0.51
C THR A 120 9.35 -0.28 1.42
N PRO A 121 9.44 -0.73 2.69
CA PRO A 121 8.35 -0.61 3.65
C PRO A 121 7.92 0.84 3.87
N ILE A 122 6.62 1.06 4.04
CA ILE A 122 6.08 2.41 4.30
C ILE A 122 6.66 3.02 5.58
N ALA A 123 6.91 2.22 6.61
CA ALA A 123 7.51 2.67 7.85
C ALA A 123 8.90 3.29 7.64
N ASN A 124 9.73 2.69 6.78
CA ASN A 124 11.05 3.21 6.43
C ASN A 124 10.95 4.56 5.70
N MET A 125 10.00 4.69 4.77
CA MET A 125 9.78 5.96 4.05
C MET A 125 9.31 7.07 5.00
N LEU A 126 8.39 6.77 5.92
CA LEU A 126 7.93 7.73 6.93
C LEU A 126 9.03 8.13 7.92
N ALA A 127 9.95 7.21 8.23
CA ALA A 127 11.11 7.52 9.07
C ALA A 127 12.05 8.51 8.38
N GLU A 128 12.23 8.39 7.06
CA GLU A 128 13.05 9.34 6.29
C GLU A 128 12.45 10.76 6.30
N LEU A 129 11.13 10.90 6.26
CA LEU A 129 10.48 12.22 6.33
C LEU A 129 10.75 12.95 7.66
N LYS A 130 11.04 12.19 8.73
CA LYS A 130 11.37 12.76 10.06
C LYS A 130 12.84 13.11 10.21
N ARG A 131 13.69 12.70 9.28
CA ARG A 131 15.12 13.03 9.33
C ARG A 131 15.35 14.51 9.04
N PRO A 132 16.13 15.21 9.87
CA PRO A 132 16.52 16.56 9.55
C PRO A 132 17.39 16.57 8.28
N VAL A 133 17.04 17.43 7.34
CA VAL A 133 17.86 17.64 6.13
C VAL A 133 19.19 18.28 6.55
N ARG A 134 20.28 17.57 6.33
CA ARG A 134 21.63 18.08 6.59
C ARG A 134 22.04 18.98 5.41
N MET A 135 21.89 20.28 5.60
CA MET A 135 22.22 21.29 4.58
C MET A 135 23.72 21.37 4.29
N ASP A 136 24.56 20.89 5.21
CA ASP A 136 26.01 20.80 5.04
C ASP A 136 26.44 19.81 3.94
N MET A 137 25.59 18.86 3.60
CA MET A 137 25.81 17.90 2.50
C MET A 137 25.60 18.51 1.10
N PHE A 138 25.09 19.74 1.04
CA PHE A 138 24.82 20.45 -0.23
C PHE A 138 25.61 21.79 -0.25
N PRO A 139 26.93 21.77 -0.49
CA PRO A 139 27.73 22.98 -0.56
C PRO A 139 27.15 23.92 -1.62
N GLY A 140 26.77 25.13 -1.21
CA GLY A 140 26.14 26.12 -2.10
C GLY A 140 24.63 26.08 -2.19
N ALA A 141 23.97 25.10 -1.57
CA ALA A 141 22.51 25.14 -1.45
C ALA A 141 22.12 26.28 -0.52
N ARG A 142 21.48 27.29 -1.06
CA ARG A 142 20.82 28.34 -0.26
C ARG A 142 19.45 27.82 0.15
N PRO A 143 19.03 28.02 1.42
CA PRO A 143 17.66 27.76 1.79
C PRO A 143 16.75 28.55 0.82
N LEU A 144 15.81 27.86 0.18
CA LEU A 144 14.74 28.52 -0.55
C LEU A 144 14.02 29.39 0.48
N LYS A 145 14.25 30.70 0.43
CA LYS A 145 13.38 31.62 1.16
C LYS A 145 11.98 31.34 0.64
N SER A 146 11.07 30.93 1.50
CA SER A 146 9.67 30.80 1.16
C SER A 146 9.28 32.07 0.42
N GLN A 147 8.90 31.92 -0.85
CA GLN A 147 8.42 33.06 -1.61
C GLN A 147 6.93 33.21 -1.26
N PRO A 148 6.51 34.25 -0.52
CA PRO A 148 5.13 34.41 -0.08
C PRO A 148 4.14 34.40 -1.25
N ARG A 149 4.65 34.69 -2.45
CA ARG A 149 3.89 34.69 -3.68
C ARG A 149 3.63 33.28 -4.24
N ALA A 150 4.56 32.33 -4.01
CA ALA A 150 4.39 30.94 -4.43
C ALA A 150 3.42 30.22 -3.49
N ASP A 151 3.53 30.46 -2.18
CA ASP A 151 2.61 29.89 -1.19
C ASP A 151 1.18 30.39 -1.40
N ALA A 152 1.00 31.67 -1.69
CA ALA A 152 -0.31 32.24 -2.02
C ALA A 152 -0.88 31.70 -3.33
N ALA A 153 -0.04 31.43 -4.34
CA ALA A 153 -0.47 30.82 -5.59
C ALA A 153 -0.88 29.34 -5.41
N LEU A 154 -0.13 28.58 -4.65
CA LEU A 154 -0.45 27.19 -4.31
C LEU A 154 -1.75 27.09 -3.49
N GLN A 155 -1.95 28.03 -2.57
CA GLN A 155 -3.17 28.10 -1.76
C GLN A 155 -4.42 28.46 -2.59
N ARG A 156 -4.28 29.35 -3.58
CA ARG A 156 -5.35 29.64 -4.55
C ARG A 156 -5.70 28.42 -5.39
N LEU A 157 -4.70 27.72 -5.95
CA LEU A 157 -4.91 26.53 -6.75
C LEU A 157 -5.55 25.38 -5.96
N SER A 158 -5.23 25.24 -4.67
CA SER A 158 -5.86 24.25 -3.80
C SER A 158 -7.32 24.59 -3.53
N ASN A 159 -7.63 25.87 -3.28
CA ASN A 159 -9.00 26.33 -3.03
C ASN A 159 -9.88 26.24 -4.28
N GLU A 160 -9.35 26.57 -5.46
CA GLU A 160 -10.08 26.41 -6.73
C GLU A 160 -10.39 24.95 -7.06
N ARG A 161 -9.45 24.03 -6.77
CA ARG A 161 -9.70 22.58 -6.94
C ARG A 161 -10.78 22.05 -5.99
N LEU A 162 -10.82 22.52 -4.76
CA LEU A 162 -11.83 22.13 -3.78
C LEU A 162 -13.22 22.72 -4.10
N ALA A 163 -13.28 23.90 -4.67
CA ALA A 163 -14.54 24.56 -5.07
C ALA A 163 -15.20 23.94 -6.32
N GLY A 164 -14.44 23.18 -7.12
CA GLY A 164 -14.91 22.53 -8.34
C GLY A 164 -15.33 21.06 -8.17
N LEU A 165 -15.28 20.51 -6.96
CA LEU A 165 -15.76 19.16 -6.69
C LEU A 165 -17.27 19.20 -6.45
N PRO A 166 -18.06 18.37 -7.14
CA PRO A 166 -19.50 18.24 -6.87
C PRO A 166 -19.72 17.65 -5.47
N PRO A 167 -20.86 17.99 -4.82
CA PRO A 167 -21.20 17.55 -3.48
C PRO A 167 -21.40 16.04 -3.38
#